data_8b24f4c393cd1ff853ad1ff1c8a4c012
#
_entry.id   8b24f4c393cd1ff853ad1ff1c8a4c012
#
_cell.length_a   1.000
_cell.length_b   1.000
_cell.length_c   1.000
_cell.angle_alpha   90.00
_cell.angle_beta   90.00
_cell.angle_gamma   90.00
#
_symmetry.space_group_name_H-M   'P 1'
#
loop_
_entity.id
_entity.type
_entity.pdbx_description
1 polymer ?
#
loop_
_entity_poly.entity_id
_entity_poly.type
_entity_poly.pdbx_seq_one_letter_code
_entity_poly.pdbx_strand_id
1 'polypeptide(L)'
;MPLEEAPPALAPAAAVREFRVAGDLGIGLVVAEPQISQPLSISFDDRGRMWVLQYRQFPNPNGLKPVQVDNWLRTKYDRLPDPPPKGPKGNDRISIYEDTDGNGRADTVKDFLSDLNLASGMALGYDG
;
A
#
# COMPACT_ATOMS: atom_id res chain seq x y z
N MET A 1 -17.00 21.15 -21.93
CA MET A 1 -16.63 19.85 -22.51
C MET A 1 -16.87 18.79 -21.44
N PRO A 2 -17.76 17.84 -21.67
CA PRO A 2 -17.92 16.77 -20.69
C PRO A 2 -16.60 16.01 -20.58
N LEU A 3 -16.16 15.75 -19.36
CA LEU A 3 -15.02 14.87 -19.12
C LEU A 3 -15.42 13.48 -19.64
N GLU A 4 -14.68 13.00 -20.62
CA GLU A 4 -14.87 11.64 -21.11
C GLU A 4 -14.67 10.68 -19.93
N GLU A 5 -15.68 9.88 -19.65
CA GLU A 5 -15.66 8.95 -18.53
C GLU A 5 -14.51 7.97 -18.76
N ALA A 6 -13.56 7.91 -17.80
CA ALA A 6 -12.42 7.02 -17.92
C ALA A 6 -12.90 5.57 -18.09
N PRO A 7 -12.28 4.78 -18.96
CA PRO A 7 -12.67 3.38 -19.14
C PRO A 7 -12.53 2.63 -17.80
N PRO A 8 -13.37 1.62 -17.55
CA PRO A 8 -13.29 0.83 -16.31
C PRO A 8 -11.92 0.16 -16.19
N ALA A 9 -11.45 0.05 -14.93
CA ALA A 9 -10.18 -0.61 -14.63
C ALA A 9 -10.19 -2.06 -15.13
N LEU A 10 -9.10 -2.49 -15.74
CA LEU A 10 -8.93 -3.87 -16.18
C LEU A 10 -8.83 -4.82 -14.97
N ALA A 11 -9.38 -6.02 -15.13
CA ALA A 11 -9.12 -7.10 -14.17
C ALA A 11 -7.61 -7.40 -14.10
N PRO A 12 -7.05 -7.78 -12.94
CA PRO A 12 -5.60 -7.93 -12.76
C PRO A 12 -4.91 -8.83 -13.78
N ALA A 13 -5.51 -9.97 -14.10
CA ALA A 13 -4.97 -10.89 -15.10
C ALA A 13 -5.02 -10.32 -16.55
N ALA A 14 -5.98 -9.46 -16.85
CA ALA A 14 -6.06 -8.77 -18.14
C ALA A 14 -5.02 -7.63 -18.20
N ALA A 15 -4.86 -6.88 -17.10
CA ALA A 15 -3.87 -5.81 -17.01
C ALA A 15 -2.44 -6.30 -17.29
N VAL A 16 -2.06 -7.46 -16.76
CA VAL A 16 -0.73 -8.06 -16.99
C VAL A 16 -0.46 -8.28 -18.49
N ARG A 17 -1.47 -8.64 -19.29
CA ARG A 17 -1.32 -8.89 -20.73
C ARG A 17 -1.10 -7.63 -21.56
N GLU A 18 -1.46 -6.48 -21.01
CA GLU A 18 -1.26 -5.17 -21.69
C GLU A 18 0.16 -4.63 -21.53
N PHE A 19 0.94 -5.17 -20.57
CA PHE A 19 2.32 -4.76 -20.39
C PHE A 19 3.20 -5.28 -21.54
N ARG A 20 4.05 -4.41 -22.05
CA ARG A 20 5.11 -4.76 -22.98
C ARG A 20 6.45 -4.71 -22.27
N VAL A 21 7.12 -5.84 -22.20
CA VAL A 21 8.46 -5.96 -21.60
C VAL A 21 9.47 -6.34 -22.66
N ALA A 22 10.76 -6.15 -22.37
CA ALA A 22 11.83 -6.58 -23.28
C ALA A 22 11.76 -8.10 -23.50
N GLY A 23 12.26 -8.57 -24.66
CA GLY A 23 12.06 -9.96 -25.11
C GLY A 23 12.74 -11.02 -24.23
N ASP A 24 13.68 -10.61 -23.39
CA ASP A 24 14.41 -11.44 -22.41
C ASP A 24 13.81 -11.36 -21.00
N LEU A 25 12.73 -10.60 -20.82
CA LEU A 25 12.04 -10.43 -19.52
C LEU A 25 10.64 -11.03 -19.56
N GLY A 26 10.20 -11.55 -18.42
CA GLY A 26 8.83 -11.97 -18.17
C GLY A 26 8.14 -11.03 -17.17
N ILE A 27 6.82 -10.94 -17.26
CA ILE A 27 6.00 -10.24 -16.28
C ILE A 27 4.95 -11.19 -15.72
N GLY A 28 4.75 -11.15 -14.40
CA GLY A 28 3.77 -11.98 -13.71
C GLY A 28 3.01 -11.20 -12.66
N LEU A 29 1.81 -11.66 -12.34
CA LEU A 29 0.98 -11.13 -11.28
C LEU A 29 1.37 -11.80 -9.95
N VAL A 30 1.91 -11.03 -9.01
CA VAL A 30 2.25 -11.53 -7.67
C VAL A 30 1.06 -11.47 -6.74
N VAL A 31 0.41 -10.33 -6.64
CA VAL A 31 -0.77 -10.07 -5.80
C VAL A 31 -1.57 -8.91 -6.37
N ALA A 32 -2.87 -8.89 -6.15
CA ALA A 32 -3.77 -7.84 -6.60
C ALA A 32 -4.83 -7.53 -5.55
N GLU A 33 -5.56 -6.46 -5.77
CA GLU A 33 -6.76 -6.17 -4.98
C GLU A 33 -7.78 -7.31 -5.08
N PRO A 34 -8.49 -7.61 -4.01
CA PRO A 34 -8.55 -6.92 -2.71
C PRO A 34 -7.51 -7.37 -1.67
N GLN A 35 -6.62 -8.29 -2.00
CA GLN A 35 -5.60 -8.83 -1.07
C GLN A 35 -4.54 -7.80 -0.68
N ILE A 36 -4.31 -6.83 -1.54
CA ILE A 36 -3.42 -5.68 -1.32
C ILE A 36 -4.17 -4.41 -1.67
N SER A 37 -3.87 -3.31 -0.99
CA SER A 37 -4.47 -2.01 -1.28
C SER A 37 -3.48 -0.89 -1.04
N GLN A 38 -3.33 0.00 -2.01
CA GLN A 38 -2.47 1.19 -1.94
C GLN A 38 -1.06 0.89 -1.39
N PRO A 39 -0.29 0.00 -2.01
CA PRO A 39 1.07 -0.30 -1.58
C PRO A 39 1.97 0.93 -1.76
N LEU A 40 2.63 1.37 -0.69
CA LEU A 40 3.52 2.52 -0.69
C LEU A 40 4.99 2.11 -0.69
N SER A 41 5.33 1.05 0.03
CA SER A 41 6.69 0.55 0.16
C SER A 41 6.69 -0.97 0.15
N ILE A 42 7.66 -1.55 -0.55
CA ILE A 42 7.86 -2.99 -0.67
C ILE A 42 9.31 -3.30 -0.32
N SER A 43 9.51 -4.30 0.53
CA SER A 43 10.82 -4.83 0.89
C SER A 43 10.77 -6.35 0.96
N PHE A 44 11.90 -7.01 0.74
CA PHE A 44 12.01 -8.46 0.87
C PHE A 44 12.93 -8.80 2.03
N ASP A 45 12.55 -9.79 2.82
CA ASP A 45 13.42 -10.33 3.85
C ASP A 45 14.33 -11.45 3.30
N ASP A 46 15.22 -11.97 4.13
CA ASP A 46 16.16 -13.02 3.79
C ASP A 46 15.51 -14.37 3.47
N ARG A 47 14.23 -14.54 3.78
CA ARG A 47 13.41 -15.69 3.38
C ARG A 47 12.66 -15.48 2.07
N GLY A 48 12.84 -14.32 1.42
CA GLY A 48 12.12 -13.96 0.20
C GLY A 48 10.66 -13.56 0.40
N ARG A 49 10.21 -13.34 1.63
CA ARG A 49 8.85 -12.86 1.90
C ARG A 49 8.75 -11.38 1.58
N MET A 50 7.66 -10.98 0.96
CA MET A 50 7.40 -9.61 0.55
C MET A 50 6.68 -8.85 1.67
N TRP A 51 7.34 -7.85 2.23
CA TRP A 51 6.78 -6.95 3.22
C TRP A 51 6.24 -5.71 2.53
N VAL A 52 4.99 -5.40 2.78
CA VAL A 52 4.30 -4.29 2.10
C VAL A 52 3.70 -3.35 3.12
N LEU A 53 4.08 -2.09 3.04
CA LEU A 53 3.39 -1.01 3.73
C LEU A 53 2.22 -0.54 2.87
N GLN A 54 1.01 -0.68 3.38
CA GLN A 54 -0.22 -0.27 2.73
C GLN A 54 -0.72 1.05 3.32
N TYR A 55 -0.70 2.10 2.49
CA TYR A 55 -1.11 3.47 2.86
C TYR A 55 -2.60 3.70 2.55
N ARG A 56 -3.45 3.01 3.29
CA ARG A 56 -4.89 2.90 3.00
C ARG A 56 -5.71 4.10 3.47
N GLN A 57 -5.10 4.94 4.30
CA GLN A 57 -5.79 6.06 4.96
C GLN A 57 -5.58 7.40 4.27
N PHE A 58 -4.74 7.44 3.23
CA PHE A 58 -4.56 8.67 2.44
C PHE A 58 -5.93 9.34 2.11
N PRO A 59 -6.07 10.66 2.14
CA PRO A 59 -5.00 11.65 2.35
C PRO A 59 -4.86 12.19 3.78
N ASN A 60 -5.79 11.90 4.68
CA ASN A 60 -5.85 12.54 6.00
C ASN A 60 -5.62 11.57 7.15
N PRO A 61 -4.88 11.98 8.19
CA PRO A 61 -4.76 11.18 9.40
C PRO A 61 -6.12 11.03 10.09
N ASN A 62 -6.34 9.87 10.68
CA ASN A 62 -7.55 9.63 11.45
C ASN A 62 -7.59 10.52 12.71
N GLY A 63 -8.77 10.96 13.08
CA GLY A 63 -8.99 11.79 14.28
C GLY A 63 -8.60 13.26 14.16
N LEU A 64 -8.12 13.72 13.00
CA LEU A 64 -7.81 15.12 12.73
C LEU A 64 -8.76 15.68 11.67
N LYS A 65 -9.05 16.97 11.74
CA LYS A 65 -9.87 17.68 10.75
C LYS A 65 -9.01 18.69 9.99
N PRO A 66 -9.00 18.65 8.65
CA PRO A 66 -8.37 19.70 7.87
C PRO A 66 -9.11 21.02 8.08
N VAL A 67 -8.38 22.06 8.46
CA VAL A 67 -8.93 23.42 8.68
C VAL A 67 -8.49 24.40 7.60
N GLN A 68 -7.44 24.09 6.86
CA GLN A 68 -6.95 24.89 5.74
C GLN A 68 -6.20 24.01 4.75
N VAL A 69 -6.44 24.23 3.47
CA VAL A 69 -5.65 23.65 2.37
C VAL A 69 -5.20 24.78 1.49
N ASP A 70 -3.89 24.87 1.22
CA ASP A 70 -3.33 25.91 0.35
C ASP A 70 -3.32 25.48 -1.14
N ASN A 71 -2.87 26.37 -2.01
CA ASN A 71 -2.79 26.12 -3.46
C ASN A 71 -1.83 24.99 -3.86
N TRP A 72 -1.01 24.53 -2.94
CA TRP A 72 -0.04 23.43 -3.10
C TRP A 72 -0.52 22.15 -2.44
N LEU A 73 -1.80 22.09 -2.05
CA LEU A 73 -2.44 20.96 -1.36
C LEU A 73 -1.81 20.64 0.01
N ARG A 74 -1.08 21.58 0.61
CA ARG A 74 -0.61 21.42 1.98
C ARG A 74 -1.74 21.67 2.94
N THR A 75 -1.97 20.71 3.83
CA THR A 75 -3.10 20.71 4.76
C THR A 75 -2.65 21.07 6.16
N LYS A 76 -3.36 22.02 6.78
CA LYS A 76 -3.25 22.31 8.21
C LYS A 76 -4.42 21.64 8.93
N TYR A 77 -4.12 20.98 10.02
CA TYR A 77 -5.12 20.31 10.86
C TYR A 77 -5.49 21.12 12.09
N ASP A 78 -6.63 20.79 12.70
CA ASP A 78 -7.21 21.47 13.87
C ASP A 78 -6.33 21.31 15.12
N ARG A 79 -5.56 20.25 15.21
CA ARG A 79 -4.66 19.98 16.33
C ARG A 79 -3.53 19.03 15.91
N LEU A 80 -2.56 18.83 16.81
CA LEU A 80 -1.59 17.74 16.69
C LEU A 80 -2.21 16.43 17.18
N PRO A 81 -1.87 15.28 16.54
CA PRO A 81 -2.32 13.99 17.03
C PRO A 81 -1.66 13.64 18.37
N ASP A 82 -2.39 12.97 19.24
CA ASP A 82 -1.79 12.40 20.43
C ASP A 82 -0.76 11.31 20.04
N PRO A 83 0.36 11.20 20.75
CA PRO A 83 1.32 10.14 20.48
C PRO A 83 0.77 8.76 20.88
N PRO A 84 1.27 7.70 20.27
CA PRO A 84 0.95 6.34 20.72
C PRO A 84 1.25 6.14 22.20
N PRO A 85 0.46 5.36 22.92
CA PRO A 85 -0.70 4.56 22.50
C PRO A 85 -2.04 5.31 22.51
N LYS A 86 -2.05 6.61 22.83
CA LYS A 86 -3.27 7.41 22.98
C LYS A 86 -3.81 7.99 21.68
N GLY A 87 -3.01 7.93 20.62
CA GLY A 87 -3.41 8.42 19.30
C GLY A 87 -4.57 7.61 18.71
N PRO A 88 -5.36 8.22 17.81
CA PRO A 88 -6.42 7.52 17.12
C PRO A 88 -5.84 6.42 16.22
N LYS A 89 -6.49 5.27 16.22
CA LYS A 89 -6.16 4.17 15.31
C LYS A 89 -6.45 4.58 13.87
N GLY A 90 -5.52 4.24 12.98
CA GLY A 90 -5.66 4.43 11.54
C GLY A 90 -6.09 3.17 10.82
N ASN A 91 -5.94 3.19 9.50
CA ASN A 91 -6.29 2.08 8.63
C ASN A 91 -5.08 1.52 7.85
N ASP A 92 -3.90 2.11 8.04
CA ASP A 92 -2.69 1.65 7.40
C ASP A 92 -2.17 0.38 8.07
N ARG A 93 -1.45 -0.42 7.31
CA ARG A 93 -0.92 -1.70 7.80
C ARG A 93 0.37 -2.09 7.12
N ILE A 94 1.11 -2.95 7.77
CA ILE A 94 2.22 -3.68 7.21
C ILE A 94 1.79 -5.15 7.11
N SER A 95 1.81 -5.70 5.89
CA SER A 95 1.45 -7.08 5.63
C SER A 95 2.62 -7.83 5.01
N ILE A 96 2.73 -9.10 5.33
CA ILE A 96 3.72 -10.04 4.80
C ILE A 96 3.01 -10.96 3.82
N TYR A 97 3.51 -11.00 2.59
CA TYR A 97 3.04 -11.86 1.52
C TYR A 97 4.10 -12.91 1.23
N GLU A 98 3.68 -14.14 1.07
CA GLU A 98 4.58 -15.26 0.81
C GLU A 98 4.03 -16.12 -0.31
N ASP A 99 4.93 -16.54 -1.19
CA ASP A 99 4.70 -17.55 -2.22
C ASP A 99 5.25 -18.87 -1.69
N THR A 100 4.39 -19.71 -1.15
CA THR A 100 4.82 -20.94 -0.46
C THR A 100 5.01 -22.11 -1.40
N ASP A 101 4.45 -22.08 -2.60
CA ASP A 101 4.54 -23.14 -3.60
C ASP A 101 5.53 -22.82 -4.75
N GLY A 102 6.10 -21.60 -4.75
CA GLY A 102 7.12 -21.19 -5.72
C GLY A 102 6.59 -20.90 -7.12
N ASN A 103 5.29 -20.60 -7.25
CA ASN A 103 4.68 -20.33 -8.57
C ASN A 103 4.76 -18.86 -9.02
N GLY A 104 5.37 -17.98 -8.21
CA GLY A 104 5.49 -16.56 -8.48
C GLY A 104 4.31 -15.72 -8.03
N ARG A 105 3.33 -16.31 -7.36
CA ARG A 105 2.16 -15.64 -6.78
C ARG A 105 2.17 -15.76 -5.27
N ALA A 106 1.80 -14.69 -4.60
CA ALA A 106 1.58 -14.77 -3.16
C ALA A 106 0.30 -15.58 -2.86
N ASP A 107 0.45 -16.67 -2.14
CA ASP A 107 -0.64 -17.55 -1.72
C ASP A 107 -1.01 -17.39 -0.25
N THR A 108 -0.15 -16.79 0.55
CA THR A 108 -0.42 -16.45 1.94
C THR A 108 -0.21 -14.98 2.23
N VAL A 109 -1.01 -14.44 3.14
CA VAL A 109 -0.89 -13.08 3.65
C VAL A 109 -1.08 -13.04 5.15
N LYS A 110 -0.24 -12.29 5.83
CA LYS A 110 -0.33 -12.04 7.27
C LYS A 110 -0.15 -10.56 7.55
N ASP A 111 -1.10 -9.95 8.25
CA ASP A 111 -0.91 -8.60 8.79
C ASP A 111 0.06 -8.66 9.97
N PHE A 112 1.22 -8.04 9.80
CA PHE A 112 2.24 -7.94 10.83
C PHE A 112 1.90 -6.85 11.83
N LEU A 113 1.50 -5.69 11.33
CA LEU A 113 1.11 -4.54 12.12
C LEU A 113 -0.05 -3.81 11.45
N SER A 114 -1.09 -3.51 12.20
CA SER A 114 -2.30 -2.82 11.72
C SER A 114 -2.58 -1.57 12.56
N ASP A 115 -3.66 -0.89 12.23
CA ASP A 115 -4.13 0.32 12.92
C ASP A 115 -3.12 1.49 12.88
N LEU A 116 -2.22 1.50 11.91
CA LEU A 116 -1.26 2.58 11.72
C LEU A 116 -1.94 3.83 11.15
N ASN A 117 -1.48 4.99 11.57
CA ASN A 117 -2.04 6.27 11.17
C ASN A 117 -1.04 7.07 10.34
N LEU A 118 -1.21 7.09 9.02
CA LEU A 118 -0.30 7.69 8.04
C LEU A 118 1.12 7.11 8.09
N ALA A 119 1.24 5.79 8.02
CA ALA A 119 2.52 5.14 7.88
C ALA A 119 3.15 5.45 6.52
N SER A 120 4.33 6.04 6.48
CA SER A 120 4.94 6.58 5.27
C SER A 120 6.25 5.89 4.87
N GLY A 121 6.75 4.97 5.67
CA GLY A 121 7.97 4.23 5.36
C GLY A 121 8.19 3.09 6.33
N MET A 122 8.99 2.11 5.90
CA MET A 122 9.46 1.01 6.73
C MET A 122 10.86 0.61 6.29
N ALA A 123 11.61 0.00 7.19
CA ALA A 123 12.87 -0.65 6.89
C ALA A 123 12.97 -1.95 7.68
N LEU A 124 13.51 -2.98 7.05
CA LEU A 124 13.80 -4.24 7.71
C LEU A 124 15.21 -4.16 8.33
N GLY A 125 15.31 -4.48 9.61
CA GLY A 125 16.58 -4.55 10.32
C GLY A 125 17.25 -5.92 10.18
N TYR A 126 18.41 -6.07 10.84
CA TYR A 126 19.22 -7.30 10.75
C TYR A 126 18.56 -8.51 11.45
N ASP A 127 17.72 -8.30 12.44
CA ASP A 127 17.01 -9.37 13.16
C ASP A 127 15.48 -9.25 13.01
N GLY A 128 15.04 -8.59 11.97
CA GLY A 128 13.62 -8.41 11.64
C GLY A 128 13.02 -7.09 12.11
#